data_74eb8cab4a1171fad19d6496a72a50d3
#
_entry.id   74eb8cab4a1171fad19d6496a72a50d3
#
_cell.length_a   1.000
_cell.length_b   1.000
_cell.length_c   1.000
_cell.angle_alpha   90.00
_cell.angle_beta   90.00
_cell.angle_gamma   90.00
#
_symmetry.space_group_name_H-M   'P 1'
#
loop_
_entity.id
_entity.type
_entity.pdbx_description
1 polymer ?
#
loop_
_entity_poly.entity_id
_entity_poly.type
_entity_poly.pdbx_seq_one_letter_code
_entity_poly.pdbx_strand_id
1 'polypeptide(L)' 'MEDILSTLSRWYDFEVFYQNEDVKEILFSGELRRFDDFNYLLRLIERTSDVKFIIDKKVVRVMR' A
#
# COMPACT_ATOMS: atom_id res chain seq x y z
N MET A 1 7.38 -1.56 -4.44
CA MET A 1 6.19 -1.51 -3.58
C MET A 1 6.51 -1.56 -2.09
N GLU A 2 7.47 -2.35 -1.70
CA GLU A 2 7.81 -2.49 -0.27
C GLU A 2 8.22 -1.17 0.39
N ASP A 3 9.07 -0.40 -0.28
CA ASP A 3 9.53 0.88 0.28
C ASP A 3 8.39 1.87 0.49
N ILE A 4 7.46 1.91 -0.44
CA ILE A 4 6.32 2.81 -0.37
C ILE A 4 5.42 2.45 0.80
N LEU A 5 5.12 1.17 0.93
CA LEU A 5 4.25 0.70 2.00
C LEU A 5 4.90 0.85 3.36
N SER A 6 6.22 0.68 3.43
CA SER A 6 6.96 0.92 4.68
C SER A 6 6.85 2.38 5.10
N THR A 7 6.98 3.30 4.15
CA THR A 7 6.81 4.72 4.42
C THR A 7 5.39 5.04 4.88
N LEU A 8 4.41 4.48 4.19
CA LEU A 8 3.01 4.72 4.52
C LEU A 8 2.64 4.16 5.90
N SER A 9 3.23 3.04 6.28
CA SER A 9 2.96 2.46 7.59
C SER A 9 3.40 3.38 8.72
N ARG A 10 4.45 4.15 8.50
CA ARG A 10 4.90 5.14 9.48
C ARG A 10 3.96 6.34 9.53
N TRP A 11 3.47 6.77 8.37
CA TRP A 11 2.62 7.95 8.29
C TRP A 11 1.25 7.72 8.90
N TYR A 12 0.70 6.52 8.71
CA TYR A 12 -0.69 6.22 9.08
C TYR A 12 -0.82 5.17 10.17
N ASP A 13 0.29 4.70 10.71
CA ASP A 13 0.32 3.76 11.84
C ASP A 13 -0.47 2.49 11.58
N PHE A 14 -0.05 1.71 10.58
CA PHE A 14 -0.65 0.42 10.28
C PHE A 14 0.42 -0.62 10.01
N GLU A 15 0.02 -1.89 10.03
CA GLU A 15 0.90 -3.00 9.70
C GLU A 15 0.61 -3.49 8.29
N VAL A 16 1.66 -3.89 7.58
CA VAL A 16 1.54 -4.39 6.22
C VAL A 16 1.81 -5.88 6.21
N PHE A 17 0.92 -6.62 5.57
CA PHE A 17 1.06 -8.06 5.39
C PHE A 17 1.03 -8.38 3.90
N TYR A 18 2.11 -8.95 3.39
CA TYR A 18 2.23 -9.30 1.98
C TYR A 18 1.77 -10.74 1.79
N GLN A 19 0.65 -10.92 1.13
CA GLN A 19 0.13 -12.27 0.86
C GLN A 19 0.92 -12.96 -0.25
N ASN A 20 1.39 -12.19 -1.23
CA ASN A 20 2.23 -12.69 -2.31
C ASN A 20 3.58 -11.99 -2.24
N GLU A 21 4.67 -12.74 -2.22
CA GLU A 21 6.00 -12.13 -2.12
C GLU A 21 6.36 -11.31 -3.34
N ASP A 22 5.90 -11.71 -4.51
CA ASP A 22 6.20 -10.98 -5.74
C ASP A 22 5.60 -9.57 -5.76
N VAL A 23 4.64 -9.29 -4.89
CA VAL A 23 4.10 -7.94 -4.75
C VAL A 23 5.19 -6.96 -4.32
N LYS A 24 6.16 -7.41 -3.53
CA LYS A 24 7.25 -6.57 -3.06
C LYS A 24 8.10 -6.04 -4.21
N GLU A 25 8.16 -6.77 -5.31
CA GLU A 25 8.97 -6.42 -6.47
C GLU A 25 8.25 -5.50 -7.44
N ILE A 26 6.96 -5.27 -7.24
CA ILE A 26 6.19 -4.38 -8.11
C ILE A 26 6.66 -2.95 -7.90
N LEU A 27 7.02 -2.30 -9.00
CA LEU A 27 7.46 -0.92 -8.95
C LEU A 27 6.26 0.01 -9.01
N PHE A 28 6.26 0.98 -8.13
CA PHE A 28 5.26 2.03 -8.14
C PHE A 28 5.88 3.27 -8.76
N SER A 29 5.31 3.73 -9.86
CA SER A 29 5.76 4.97 -10.47
C SER A 29 4.68 6.02 -10.25
N GLY A 30 5.08 7.11 -9.62
CA GLY A 30 4.17 8.18 -9.31
C GLY A 30 4.70 8.99 -8.15
N GLU A 31 3.98 10.04 -7.84
CA GLU A 31 4.36 10.94 -6.77
C GLU A 31 3.67 10.51 -5.48
N LEU A 32 4.45 10.25 -4.45
CA LEU A 32 3.91 9.86 -3.15
C LEU A 32 3.65 11.12 -2.33
N ARG A 33 2.39 11.30 -1.93
CA ARG A 33 1.99 12.42 -1.10
C ARG A 33 1.25 11.90 0.12
N ARG A 34 1.30 12.67 1.20
CA ARG A 34 0.57 12.35 2.40
C ARG A 34 -0.84 12.92 2.26
N PHE A 35 -1.81 12.03 2.10
CA PHE A 35 -3.22 12.42 1.99
C PHE A 35 -3.90 12.30 3.34
N ASP A 36 -4.97 13.08 3.53
CA ASP A 36 -5.76 12.99 4.74
C ASP A 36 -6.57 11.70 4.80
N ASP A 37 -6.97 11.19 3.63
CA ASP A 37 -7.74 9.96 3.54
C ASP A 37 -6.84 8.79 3.12
N PHE A 38 -6.56 7.91 4.08
CA PHE A 38 -5.73 6.74 3.86
C PHE A 38 -6.34 5.79 2.84
N ASN A 39 -7.66 5.59 2.90
CA ASN A 39 -8.33 4.69 1.95
C ASN A 39 -8.22 5.19 0.51
N TYR A 40 -8.31 6.49 0.33
CA TYR A 40 -8.17 7.09 -0.99
C TYR A 40 -6.77 6.83 -1.54
N LEU A 41 -5.76 6.97 -0.71
CA LEU A 41 -4.37 6.74 -1.12
C LEU A 41 -4.16 5.29 -1.55
N LEU A 42 -4.68 4.33 -0.79
CA LEU A 42 -4.54 2.92 -1.15
C LEU A 42 -5.25 2.59 -2.45
N ARG A 43 -6.43 3.15 -2.67
CA ARG A 43 -7.14 2.93 -3.92
C ARG A 43 -6.41 3.51 -5.11
N LEU A 44 -5.75 4.64 -4.91
CA LEU A 44 -4.95 5.24 -5.96
C LEU A 44 -3.80 4.31 -6.35
N ILE A 45 -3.15 3.72 -5.37
CA ILE A 45 -2.06 2.78 -5.62
C ILE A 45 -2.59 1.52 -6.32
N GLU A 46 -3.77 1.02 -5.93
CA GLU A 46 -4.37 -0.13 -6.58
C GLU A 46 -4.61 0.11 -8.08
N ARG A 47 -5.00 1.34 -8.43
CA ARG A 47 -5.30 1.68 -9.82
C ARG A 47 -4.05 1.85 -10.67
N THR A 48 -2.96 2.29 -10.07
CA THR A 48 -1.71 2.53 -10.80
C THR A 48 -0.78 1.33 -10.76
N SER A 49 -0.95 0.45 -9.80
CA SER A 49 -0.17 -0.78 -9.67
C SER A 49 -1.13 -1.96 -9.67
N ASP A 50 -0.71 -3.08 -10.19
CA ASP A 50 -1.57 -4.26 -10.32
C ASP A 50 -1.63 -5.05 -9.01
N VAL A 51 -2.07 -4.37 -7.94
CA VAL A 51 -2.17 -4.96 -6.61
C VAL A 51 -3.53 -4.66 -6.01
N LYS A 52 -3.89 -5.42 -4.98
CA LYS A 52 -5.12 -5.23 -4.23
C LYS A 52 -4.79 -5.07 -2.76
N PHE A 53 -5.53 -4.21 -2.09
CA PHE A 53 -5.38 -3.99 -0.66
C PHE A 53 -6.65 -4.40 0.07
N ILE A 54 -6.48 -5.12 1.16
CA ILE A 54 -7.58 -5.45 2.06
C ILE A 54 -7.23 -4.82 3.40
N ILE A 55 -8.08 -3.92 3.87
CA ILE A 55 -7.88 -3.20 5.11
C ILE A 55 -8.72 -3.82 6.19
N ASP A 56 -8.08 -4.24 7.28
CA ASP A 56 -8.75 -4.78 8.44
C ASP A 56 -8.16 -4.12 9.67
N LYS A 57 -8.89 -3.16 10.23
CA LYS A 57 -8.45 -2.36 11.38
C LYS A 57 -7.14 -1.67 11.04
N LYS A 58 -6.03 -2.05 11.70
CA LYS A 58 -4.72 -1.47 11.47
C LYS A 58 -3.82 -2.36 10.62
N VAL A 59 -4.39 -3.37 9.99
CA VAL A 59 -3.64 -4.29 9.15
C VAL A 59 -4.07 -4.12 7.70
N VAL A 60 -3.10 -3.98 6.82
CA VAL A 60 -3.33 -3.89 5.39
C VAL A 60 -2.71 -5.10 4.73
N ARG A 61 -3.52 -5.91 4.09
CA ARG A 61 -3.02 -7.04 3.31
C ARG A 61 -2.82 -6.60 1.88
N VAL A 62 -1.67 -6.94 1.35
CA VAL A 62 -1.32 -6.64 -0.04
C VAL A 62 -1.31 -7.94 -0.82
N MET A 63 -2.08 -7.99 -1.89
CA MET A 63 -2.14 -9.17 -2.74
C MET A 63 -2.19 -8.76 -4.21
N ARG A 64 -1.98 -9.71 -5.05
CA ARG A 64 -1.97 -9.49 -6.48
C ARG A 64 -3.28 -9.87 -7.15
#